data_fa5f1f4e3d8490955179497c675ab36d
#
_entry.id   fa5f1f4e3d8490955179497c675ab36d
#
_cell.length_a   1.000
_cell.length_b   1.000
_cell.length_c   1.000
_cell.angle_alpha   90.00
_cell.angle_beta   90.00
_cell.angle_gamma   90.00
#
_symmetry.space_group_name_H-M   'P 1'
#
loop_
_entity.id
_entity.type
_entity.pdbx_description
1 polymer ?
#
loop_
_entity_poly.entity_id
_entity_poly.type
_entity_poly.pdbx_seq_one_letter_code
_entity_poly.pdbx_strand_id
1 'polypeptide(L)'
;MTRNFQTFVFIFIMAIIGCKSSTSESGAPANTGTNASTSSVDAKDTRIYPAINWQVENEKKGTTFGTGLSVSSEFDYLSFGANFIYGKKFNQNNSEISGKVQVYIDQLKLVYPAELIPISAASSNGGHDDDDDKYISNFEEEEGKSEGNYPTRLRNSFSNSITFAQIINKNIQVAFTADAVYQNGYLGLPFHRVYFNDNSVAVENLPSNRFKLPLAVRGSFFIGDRFIIRSFYRFYYDTWNLKSNTFNLETPIKITPFVSVSPFYRFYQQNGIKYFAPYKIHSKNEQYFTSNYDLGKFISHFVGAGIRLAPPNGIFNLKHFNMIEVRYGYYLKNIGMKAQIVSLNLKFK
;
A
#
# COMPACT_ATOMS: atom_id res chain seq x y z
N MET A 1 4.85 -5.10 46.34
CA MET A 1 5.52 -5.33 45.05
C MET A 1 4.53 -5.15 43.91
N THR A 2 4.28 -3.92 43.53
CA THR A 2 3.34 -3.58 42.43
C THR A 2 4.07 -3.76 41.09
N ARG A 3 3.58 -4.68 40.28
CA ARG A 3 4.03 -4.89 38.92
C ARG A 3 3.49 -3.74 38.04
N ASN A 4 4.33 -2.76 37.70
CA ASN A 4 3.97 -1.78 36.68
C ASN A 4 4.06 -2.42 35.30
N PHE A 5 2.95 -2.97 34.83
CA PHE A 5 2.73 -3.31 33.44
C PHE A 5 2.00 -2.13 32.79
N GLN A 6 2.62 -1.41 31.90
CA GLN A 6 1.90 -0.49 31.03
C GLN A 6 1.33 -1.30 29.86
N THR A 7 0.02 -1.42 29.87
CA THR A 7 -0.74 -2.08 28.76
C THR A 7 -1.26 -0.96 27.88
N PHE A 8 -0.81 -0.91 26.62
CA PHE A 8 -1.36 -0.01 25.63
C PHE A 8 -2.27 -0.80 24.69
N VAL A 9 -3.56 -0.47 24.70
CA VAL A 9 -4.52 -0.98 23.70
C VAL A 9 -4.76 0.13 22.70
N PHE A 10 -4.35 -0.07 21.45
CA PHE A 10 -4.66 0.83 20.36
C PHE A 10 -5.76 0.22 19.49
N ILE A 11 -6.92 0.87 19.49
CA ILE A 11 -8.00 0.56 18.55
C ILE A 11 -7.87 1.60 17.42
N PHE A 12 -7.50 1.16 16.23
CA PHE A 12 -7.42 2.02 15.06
C PHE A 12 -8.58 1.68 14.13
N ILE A 13 -9.55 2.58 14.03
CA ILE A 13 -10.62 2.49 13.03
C ILE A 13 -10.34 3.58 12.01
N MET A 14 -9.87 3.21 10.83
CA MET A 14 -9.68 4.13 9.72
C MET A 14 -10.76 3.83 8.66
N ALA A 15 -11.76 4.68 8.58
CA ALA A 15 -12.71 4.69 7.48
C ALA A 15 -12.22 5.72 6.45
N ILE A 16 -11.82 5.27 5.26
CA ILE A 16 -11.50 6.16 4.15
C ILE A 16 -12.72 6.17 3.23
N ILE A 17 -13.47 7.27 3.27
CA ILE A 17 -14.56 7.54 2.33
C ILE A 17 -13.92 7.99 1.02
N GLY A 18 -14.29 7.32 -0.07
CA GLY A 18 -13.75 7.37 -1.41
C GLY A 18 -13.19 8.71 -1.90
N CYS A 19 -11.98 8.66 -2.42
CA CYS A 19 -11.39 9.73 -3.19
C CYS A 19 -11.67 9.49 -4.68
N LYS A 20 -12.36 10.43 -5.34
CA LYS A 20 -12.57 10.42 -6.79
C LYS A 20 -11.22 10.43 -7.49
N SER A 21 -10.83 9.32 -8.12
CA SER A 21 -9.68 9.26 -9.02
C SER A 21 -10.15 9.74 -10.39
N SER A 22 -9.88 11.00 -10.74
CA SER A 22 -9.98 11.46 -12.13
C SER A 22 -8.70 11.02 -12.86
N THR A 23 -8.76 9.92 -13.59
CA THR A 23 -7.75 9.59 -14.59
C THR A 23 -7.95 10.52 -15.78
N SER A 24 -7.11 11.53 -15.89
CA SER A 24 -6.95 12.27 -17.13
C SER A 24 -6.16 11.40 -18.11
N GLU A 25 -6.84 10.84 -19.09
CA GLU A 25 -6.22 10.26 -20.28
C GLU A 25 -5.44 11.34 -21.03
N SER A 26 -4.12 11.21 -21.10
CA SER A 26 -3.29 12.00 -22.02
C SER A 26 -3.21 11.29 -23.35
N GLY A 27 -3.91 11.82 -24.34
CA GLY A 27 -3.60 11.88 -25.74
C GLY A 27 -3.11 10.66 -26.51
N ALA A 28 -4.03 9.90 -27.09
CA ALA A 28 -3.81 9.25 -28.38
C ALA A 28 -4.45 10.12 -29.48
N PRO A 29 -3.90 10.14 -30.72
CA PRO A 29 -4.41 11.02 -31.78
C PRO A 29 -5.80 10.60 -32.22
N ALA A 30 -6.67 11.60 -32.36
CA ALA A 30 -8.03 11.46 -32.87
C ALA A 30 -8.03 10.79 -34.24
N ASN A 31 -8.75 9.68 -34.37
CA ASN A 31 -9.30 9.27 -35.63
C ASN A 31 -10.75 8.81 -35.46
N THR A 32 -11.57 9.57 -36.14
CA THR A 32 -13.00 9.49 -36.48
C THR A 32 -13.77 8.22 -36.14
N GLY A 33 -14.82 8.40 -35.33
CA GLY A 33 -16.13 7.82 -35.57
C GLY A 33 -16.43 6.50 -34.91
N THR A 34 -16.88 6.55 -33.67
CA THR A 34 -18.06 5.84 -33.13
C THR A 34 -18.34 6.37 -31.74
N ASN A 35 -19.56 6.77 -31.45
CA ASN A 35 -20.01 7.20 -30.14
C ASN A 35 -19.93 6.02 -29.16
N ALA A 36 -18.81 5.89 -28.47
CA ALA A 36 -18.74 5.11 -27.24
C ALA A 36 -19.21 6.03 -26.12
N SER A 37 -20.44 5.86 -25.67
CA SER A 37 -20.93 6.42 -24.42
C SER A 37 -20.02 5.89 -23.29
N THR A 38 -19.10 6.71 -22.80
CA THR A 38 -18.41 6.46 -21.55
C THR A 38 -19.44 6.64 -20.44
N SER A 39 -20.10 5.56 -20.04
CA SER A 39 -20.79 5.50 -18.76
C SER A 39 -19.71 5.58 -17.68
N SER A 40 -19.55 6.76 -17.07
CA SER A 40 -18.81 6.90 -15.82
C SER A 40 -19.61 6.18 -14.75
N VAL A 41 -19.29 4.93 -14.48
CA VAL A 41 -19.79 4.24 -13.31
C VAL A 41 -19.15 4.96 -12.12
N ASP A 42 -19.92 5.74 -11.39
CA ASP A 42 -19.57 6.32 -10.10
C ASP A 42 -19.49 5.15 -9.07
N ALA A 43 -18.47 4.35 -9.14
CA ALA A 43 -18.24 3.30 -8.16
C ALA A 43 -17.82 3.97 -6.83
N LYS A 44 -18.77 4.15 -5.91
CA LYS A 44 -18.46 4.44 -4.50
C LYS A 44 -17.87 3.19 -3.88
N ASP A 45 -16.55 3.12 -3.82
CA ASP A 45 -15.86 2.06 -3.10
C ASP A 45 -15.68 2.47 -1.63
N THR A 46 -16.29 1.70 -0.73
CA THR A 46 -16.17 1.92 0.71
C THR A 46 -15.21 0.89 1.27
N ARG A 47 -14.15 1.35 1.91
CA ARG A 47 -13.10 0.53 2.50
C ARG A 47 -13.13 0.65 4.01
N ILE A 48 -13.15 -0.49 4.70
CA ILE A 48 -13.20 -0.56 6.16
C ILE A 48 -12.01 -1.41 6.66
N TYR A 49 -11.18 -0.82 7.54
CA TYR A 49 -9.95 -1.44 8.05
C TYR A 49 -9.89 -1.44 9.58
N PRO A 50 -10.72 -2.21 10.31
CA PRO A 50 -10.58 -2.36 11.74
C PRO A 50 -9.30 -3.13 12.09
N ALA A 51 -8.58 -2.64 13.11
CA ALA A 51 -7.42 -3.35 13.65
C ALA A 51 -7.37 -3.18 15.17
N ILE A 52 -7.03 -4.27 15.86
CA ILE A 52 -6.80 -4.30 17.31
C ILE A 52 -5.36 -4.73 17.53
N ASN A 53 -4.58 -3.91 18.22
CA ASN A 53 -3.22 -4.21 18.59
C ASN A 53 -3.08 -4.13 20.11
N TRP A 54 -2.44 -5.14 20.68
CA TRP A 54 -2.11 -5.20 22.09
C TRP A 54 -0.58 -5.32 22.23
N GLN A 55 0.00 -4.50 23.09
CA GLN A 55 1.44 -4.50 23.33
C GLN A 55 1.75 -4.30 24.81
N VAL A 56 2.69 -5.05 25.32
CA VAL A 56 3.19 -4.97 26.70
C VAL A 56 4.71 -4.78 26.68
N GLU A 57 5.16 -3.79 27.42
CA GLU A 57 6.59 -3.55 27.63
C GLU A 57 6.94 -3.83 29.11
N ASN A 58 8.00 -4.62 29.31
CA ASN A 58 8.58 -4.86 30.60
C ASN A 58 9.89 -4.05 30.71
N GLU A 59 9.80 -2.87 31.29
CA GLU A 59 10.93 -1.93 31.42
C GLU A 59 12.12 -2.56 32.16
N LYS A 60 11.88 -3.35 33.23
CA LYS A 60 12.95 -3.99 34.02
C LYS A 60 13.74 -5.02 33.22
N LYS A 61 13.07 -5.75 32.35
CA LYS A 61 13.71 -6.75 31.47
C LYS A 61 14.09 -6.18 30.11
N GLY A 62 13.66 -4.97 29.77
CA GLY A 62 13.82 -4.37 28.44
C GLY A 62 13.19 -5.21 27.34
N THR A 63 12.07 -5.89 27.62
CA THR A 63 11.39 -6.74 26.64
C THR A 63 10.06 -6.16 26.25
N THR A 64 9.76 -6.20 24.96
CA THR A 64 8.48 -5.81 24.37
C THR A 64 7.84 -7.05 23.74
N PHE A 65 6.58 -7.24 24.00
CA PHE A 65 5.76 -8.29 23.39
C PHE A 65 4.49 -7.65 22.83
N GLY A 66 4.09 -8.02 21.64
CA GLY A 66 2.87 -7.48 21.05
C GLY A 66 2.21 -8.48 20.09
N THR A 67 0.91 -8.34 19.95
CA THR A 67 0.11 -9.07 18.97
C THR A 67 -0.99 -8.17 18.42
N GLY A 68 -1.45 -8.46 17.22
CA GLY A 68 -2.52 -7.70 16.59
C GLY A 68 -3.32 -8.54 15.62
N LEU A 69 -4.57 -8.15 15.47
CA LEU A 69 -5.50 -8.69 14.49
C LEU A 69 -6.06 -7.54 13.65
N SER A 70 -6.24 -7.76 12.38
CA SER A 70 -6.81 -6.79 11.45
C SER A 70 -7.73 -7.46 10.44
N VAL A 71 -8.74 -6.72 10.02
CA VAL A 71 -9.62 -7.10 8.93
C VAL A 71 -9.65 -5.95 7.95
N SER A 72 -9.60 -6.24 6.65
CA SER A 72 -9.78 -5.27 5.59
C SER A 72 -10.91 -5.75 4.70
N SER A 73 -11.90 -4.91 4.46
CA SER A 73 -13.03 -5.22 3.60
C SER A 73 -13.24 -4.11 2.58
N GLU A 74 -13.24 -4.50 1.31
CA GLU A 74 -13.55 -3.71 0.13
C GLU A 74 -14.56 -4.46 -0.72
N PHE A 75 -15.07 -3.89 -1.77
CA PHE A 75 -16.06 -4.54 -2.65
C PHE A 75 -15.54 -5.88 -3.22
N ASP A 76 -14.30 -5.89 -3.69
CA ASP A 76 -13.67 -7.03 -4.37
C ASP A 76 -12.57 -7.71 -3.54
N TYR A 77 -12.38 -7.29 -2.27
CA TYR A 77 -11.28 -7.74 -1.44
C TYR A 77 -11.65 -7.87 0.02
N LEU A 78 -11.38 -9.05 0.58
CA LEU A 78 -11.49 -9.33 2.02
C LEU A 78 -10.15 -9.89 2.51
N SER A 79 -9.61 -9.31 3.58
CA SER A 79 -8.33 -9.73 4.16
C SER A 79 -8.44 -9.89 5.67
N PHE A 80 -7.87 -10.97 6.17
CA PHE A 80 -7.63 -11.19 7.59
C PHE A 80 -6.14 -11.17 7.86
N GLY A 81 -5.72 -10.33 8.81
CA GLY A 81 -4.34 -10.18 9.20
C GLY A 81 -4.11 -10.51 10.67
N ALA A 82 -3.01 -11.19 10.96
CA ALA A 82 -2.49 -11.39 12.31
C ALA A 82 -1.02 -11.02 12.36
N ASN A 83 -0.59 -10.45 13.48
CA ASN A 83 0.82 -10.14 13.68
C ASN A 83 1.26 -10.44 15.11
N PHE A 84 2.56 -10.70 15.22
CA PHE A 84 3.27 -10.93 16.47
C PHE A 84 4.55 -10.13 16.47
N ILE A 85 4.86 -9.47 17.57
CA ILE A 85 6.04 -8.64 17.76
C ILE A 85 6.74 -9.07 19.03
N TYR A 86 8.08 -9.24 18.94
CA TYR A 86 8.95 -9.40 20.09
C TYR A 86 10.14 -8.46 19.96
N GLY A 87 10.47 -7.76 21.03
CA GLY A 87 11.62 -6.87 21.10
C GLY A 87 12.43 -7.06 22.38
N LYS A 88 13.73 -6.85 22.28
CA LYS A 88 14.66 -6.90 23.42
C LYS A 88 15.60 -5.71 23.36
N LYS A 89 15.59 -4.91 24.41
CA LYS A 89 16.56 -3.84 24.66
C LYS A 89 17.72 -4.39 25.49
N PHE A 90 18.92 -3.97 25.19
CA PHE A 90 20.15 -4.35 25.88
C PHE A 90 21.16 -3.20 25.83
N ASN A 91 22.37 -3.40 26.38
CA ASN A 91 23.39 -2.36 26.44
C ASN A 91 22.84 -1.04 27.05
N GLN A 92 22.28 -1.13 28.28
CA GLN A 92 21.65 0.00 28.97
C GLN A 92 20.57 0.71 28.14
N ASN A 93 19.80 -0.05 27.37
CA ASN A 93 18.76 0.42 26.44
C ASN A 93 19.28 1.21 25.21
N ASN A 94 20.60 1.20 24.96
CA ASN A 94 21.17 1.82 23.76
C ASN A 94 21.02 0.97 22.51
N SER A 95 20.78 -0.34 22.68
CA SER A 95 20.61 -1.28 21.58
C SER A 95 19.26 -1.99 21.71
N GLU A 96 18.58 -2.20 20.59
CA GLU A 96 17.34 -2.98 20.53
C GLU A 96 17.36 -3.90 19.31
N ILE A 97 16.98 -5.14 19.53
CA ILE A 97 16.63 -6.07 18.46
C ILE A 97 15.14 -6.38 18.56
N SER A 98 14.43 -6.28 17.46
CA SER A 98 13.00 -6.62 17.40
C SER A 98 12.69 -7.46 16.17
N GLY A 99 11.80 -8.41 16.35
CA GLY A 99 11.25 -9.27 15.30
C GLY A 99 9.75 -9.08 15.19
N LYS A 100 9.23 -9.09 13.96
CA LYS A 100 7.80 -9.06 13.67
C LYS A 100 7.46 -10.13 12.65
N VAL A 101 6.47 -10.94 12.97
CA VAL A 101 5.87 -11.92 12.04
C VAL A 101 4.48 -11.44 11.72
N GLN A 102 4.10 -11.47 10.44
CA GLN A 102 2.75 -11.11 9.97
C GLN A 102 2.26 -12.14 8.97
N VAL A 103 0.99 -12.45 9.06
CA VAL A 103 0.28 -13.34 8.13
C VAL A 103 -0.97 -12.61 7.66
N TYR A 104 -1.22 -12.63 6.36
CA TYR A 104 -2.45 -12.17 5.75
C TYR A 104 -3.04 -13.29 4.89
N ILE A 105 -4.33 -13.49 5.04
CA ILE A 105 -5.15 -14.38 4.23
C ILE A 105 -6.16 -13.52 3.52
N ASP A 106 -5.98 -13.37 2.22
CA ASP A 106 -6.77 -12.48 1.38
C ASP A 106 -7.68 -13.31 0.47
N GLN A 107 -8.91 -12.86 0.32
CA GLN A 107 -9.88 -13.36 -0.64
C GLN A 107 -10.18 -12.24 -1.64
N LEU A 108 -9.91 -12.50 -2.92
CA LEU A 108 -10.16 -11.57 -4.01
C LEU A 108 -11.35 -12.05 -4.84
N LYS A 109 -12.30 -11.16 -5.13
CA LYS A 109 -13.33 -11.39 -6.15
C LYS A 109 -12.74 -10.98 -7.50
N LEU A 110 -12.77 -11.88 -8.47
CA LEU A 110 -12.19 -11.62 -9.79
C LEU A 110 -13.19 -10.88 -10.66
N VAL A 111 -13.17 -9.55 -10.60
CA VAL A 111 -13.95 -8.69 -11.48
C VAL A 111 -13.20 -8.53 -12.79
N TYR A 112 -13.65 -9.22 -13.83
CA TYR A 112 -13.06 -9.14 -15.17
C TYR A 112 -13.68 -7.99 -15.97
N PRO A 113 -12.93 -7.42 -16.96
CA PRO A 113 -13.54 -6.59 -18.00
C PRO A 113 -14.66 -7.35 -18.73
N ALA A 114 -15.75 -6.66 -19.05
CA ALA A 114 -16.94 -7.32 -19.63
C ALA A 114 -16.63 -8.16 -20.88
N GLU A 115 -15.71 -7.70 -21.73
CA GLU A 115 -15.26 -8.38 -22.94
C GLU A 115 -14.33 -9.59 -22.69
N LEU A 116 -13.88 -9.78 -21.45
CA LEU A 116 -12.94 -10.86 -21.05
C LEU A 116 -13.52 -11.80 -19.99
N ILE A 117 -14.83 -11.76 -19.78
CA ILE A 117 -15.50 -12.67 -18.85
C ILE A 117 -15.38 -14.10 -19.37
N PRO A 118 -14.78 -15.06 -18.61
CA PRO A 118 -14.71 -16.46 -19.03
C PRO A 118 -16.12 -17.05 -19.19
N ILE A 119 -16.35 -17.80 -20.26
CA ILE A 119 -17.65 -18.46 -20.56
C ILE A 119 -18.10 -19.35 -19.38
N SER A 120 -17.17 -19.97 -18.65
CA SER A 120 -17.45 -20.75 -17.43
C SER A 120 -18.02 -19.92 -16.28
N ALA A 121 -17.79 -18.62 -16.25
CA ALA A 121 -18.36 -17.71 -15.23
C ALA A 121 -19.74 -17.17 -15.66
N ALA A 122 -20.06 -17.19 -16.95
CA ALA A 122 -21.34 -16.75 -17.50
C ALA A 122 -22.43 -17.84 -17.36
N SER A 123 -22.05 -19.13 -17.29
CA SER A 123 -22.99 -20.24 -17.34
C SER A 123 -23.57 -20.69 -15.99
N SER A 124 -23.28 -20.01 -14.89
CA SER A 124 -23.84 -20.35 -13.56
C SER A 124 -25.22 -19.74 -13.28
N ASN A 125 -25.84 -19.04 -14.24
CA ASN A 125 -27.16 -18.42 -14.09
C ASN A 125 -28.20 -18.94 -15.11
N GLY A 126 -28.09 -20.17 -15.59
CA GLY A 126 -29.06 -20.76 -16.53
C GLY A 126 -29.64 -22.06 -15.98
N GLY A 127 -30.82 -22.01 -15.33
CA GLY A 127 -31.72 -23.16 -15.26
C GLY A 127 -32.20 -23.49 -16.67
N HIS A 128 -32.24 -24.79 -16.94
CA HIS A 128 -32.77 -25.47 -18.10
C HIS A 128 -34.08 -24.83 -18.57
N ASP A 129 -34.11 -24.38 -19.84
CA ASP A 129 -35.26 -24.56 -20.74
C ASP A 129 -34.76 -24.36 -22.17
N ASP A 130 -35.08 -25.40 -22.98
CA ASP A 130 -34.83 -25.47 -24.40
C ASP A 130 -35.61 -24.38 -25.14
N ASP A 131 -34.91 -23.48 -25.85
CA ASP A 131 -35.38 -22.95 -27.13
C ASP A 131 -34.27 -22.12 -27.77
N ASP A 132 -33.92 -22.51 -29.00
CA ASP A 132 -32.96 -21.88 -29.89
C ASP A 132 -33.32 -20.42 -30.23
N ASP A 133 -32.31 -19.57 -30.44
CA ASP A 133 -32.35 -18.25 -31.06
C ASP A 133 -32.85 -17.08 -30.20
N LYS A 134 -32.09 -16.65 -29.16
CA LYS A 134 -32.15 -15.26 -28.65
C LYS A 134 -30.96 -14.82 -27.78
N TYR A 135 -29.76 -14.88 -28.29
CA TYR A 135 -28.60 -14.38 -27.58
C TYR A 135 -28.00 -13.15 -28.28
N ILE A 136 -28.59 -12.00 -28.15
CA ILE A 136 -27.98 -10.66 -28.20
C ILE A 136 -29.12 -9.64 -28.10
N SER A 137 -29.63 -9.42 -26.91
CA SER A 137 -30.29 -8.14 -26.54
C SER A 137 -31.04 -8.31 -25.24
N ASN A 138 -30.44 -7.98 -24.14
CA ASN A 138 -31.13 -7.54 -22.90
C ASN A 138 -30.06 -7.28 -21.84
N PHE A 139 -29.22 -6.28 -22.05
CA PHE A 139 -28.65 -5.50 -20.97
C PHE A 139 -29.43 -4.19 -20.92
N GLU A 140 -30.72 -4.27 -20.60
CA GLU A 140 -31.46 -3.11 -20.13
C GLU A 140 -31.17 -2.92 -18.65
N GLU A 141 -30.89 -1.67 -18.33
CA GLU A 141 -30.63 -1.12 -17.01
C GLU A 141 -31.76 -1.52 -16.02
N GLU A 142 -31.52 -2.50 -15.18
CA GLU A 142 -32.17 -2.55 -13.88
C GLU A 142 -31.16 -2.08 -12.83
N GLU A 143 -31.35 -0.87 -12.30
CA GLU A 143 -30.83 -0.40 -11.03
C GLU A 143 -31.37 -1.30 -9.91
N GLY A 144 -30.70 -2.38 -9.59
CA GLY A 144 -31.14 -3.25 -8.49
C GLY A 144 -30.36 -4.56 -8.47
N LYS A 145 -29.22 -4.58 -7.79
CA LYS A 145 -28.63 -5.75 -7.12
C LYS A 145 -28.57 -7.06 -7.93
N SER A 146 -27.74 -7.15 -8.95
CA SER A 146 -27.13 -8.41 -9.27
C SER A 146 -25.78 -8.48 -8.52
N GLU A 147 -25.75 -9.12 -7.36
CA GLU A 147 -24.51 -9.68 -6.82
C GLU A 147 -24.04 -10.73 -7.84
N GLY A 148 -23.36 -10.28 -8.89
CA GLY A 148 -22.73 -11.17 -9.85
C GLY A 148 -21.85 -12.14 -9.09
N ASN A 149 -22.05 -13.44 -9.31
CA ASN A 149 -21.26 -14.49 -8.69
C ASN A 149 -19.83 -14.47 -9.25
N TYR A 150 -19.04 -13.46 -8.84
CA TYR A 150 -17.64 -13.32 -9.27
C TYR A 150 -16.81 -14.46 -8.69
N PRO A 151 -16.02 -15.18 -9.51
CA PRO A 151 -15.13 -16.20 -9.00
C PRO A 151 -14.15 -15.61 -7.99
N THR A 152 -13.90 -16.33 -6.90
CA THR A 152 -13.00 -15.91 -5.85
C THR A 152 -11.67 -16.64 -5.92
N ARG A 153 -10.58 -15.97 -5.59
CA ARG A 153 -9.23 -16.52 -5.48
C ARG A 153 -8.60 -16.12 -4.16
N LEU A 154 -7.80 -17.00 -3.61
CA LEU A 154 -7.04 -16.74 -2.40
C LEU A 154 -5.66 -16.17 -2.74
N ARG A 155 -5.18 -15.32 -1.85
CA ARG A 155 -3.79 -14.85 -1.79
C ARG A 155 -3.34 -14.86 -0.34
N ASN A 156 -2.26 -15.55 -0.06
CA ASN A 156 -1.65 -15.60 1.27
C ASN A 156 -0.35 -14.82 1.27
N SER A 157 -0.09 -14.07 2.32
CA SER A 157 1.14 -13.30 2.49
C SER A 157 1.74 -13.56 3.87
N PHE A 158 2.99 -14.02 3.89
CA PHE A 158 3.78 -14.25 5.11
C PHE A 158 4.93 -13.27 5.12
N SER A 159 5.10 -12.55 6.21
CA SER A 159 6.15 -11.55 6.35
C SER A 159 6.89 -11.73 7.67
N ASN A 160 8.21 -11.77 7.59
CA ASN A 160 9.12 -11.70 8.74
C ASN A 160 9.94 -10.43 8.62
N SER A 161 10.06 -9.67 9.69
CA SER A 161 10.86 -8.45 9.77
C SER A 161 11.77 -8.54 10.98
N ILE A 162 13.05 -8.25 10.80
CA ILE A 162 14.03 -8.13 11.88
C ILE A 162 14.60 -6.72 11.82
N THR A 163 14.55 -6.02 12.95
CA THR A 163 15.14 -4.69 13.09
C THR A 163 16.14 -4.68 14.21
N PHE A 164 17.32 -4.14 13.92
CA PHE A 164 18.34 -3.81 14.91
C PHE A 164 18.47 -2.29 14.97
N ALA A 165 18.23 -1.70 16.12
CA ALA A 165 18.36 -0.26 16.38
C ALA A 165 19.47 -0.02 17.41
N GLN A 166 20.28 1.01 17.16
CA GLN A 166 21.42 1.39 18.00
C GLN A 166 21.45 2.90 18.20
N ILE A 167 21.50 3.33 19.45
CA ILE A 167 21.88 4.68 19.84
C ILE A 167 23.41 4.69 19.93
N ILE A 168 24.07 5.34 18.98
CA ILE A 168 25.54 5.42 18.93
C ILE A 168 26.02 6.44 19.98
N ASN A 169 25.35 7.59 20.04
CA ASN A 169 25.60 8.64 21.02
C ASN A 169 24.34 9.51 21.15
N LYS A 170 24.39 10.56 21.99
CA LYS A 170 23.25 11.50 22.20
C LYS A 170 22.71 12.16 20.93
N ASN A 171 23.50 12.18 19.85
CA ASN A 171 23.17 12.89 18.62
C ASN A 171 22.87 11.93 17.45
N ILE A 172 23.21 10.65 17.55
CA ILE A 172 23.15 9.70 16.43
C ILE A 172 22.44 8.42 16.85
N GLN A 173 21.39 8.12 16.11
CA GLN A 173 20.68 6.84 16.19
C GLN A 173 20.59 6.23 14.79
N VAL A 174 20.84 4.93 14.69
CA VAL A 174 20.72 4.16 13.44
C VAL A 174 19.84 2.94 13.66
N ALA A 175 19.18 2.49 12.62
CA ALA A 175 18.45 1.23 12.60
C ALA A 175 18.60 0.54 11.26
N PHE A 176 18.78 -0.80 11.31
CA PHE A 176 18.82 -1.69 10.15
C PHE A 176 17.58 -2.58 10.20
N THR A 177 16.90 -2.72 9.09
CA THR A 177 15.75 -3.60 8.97
C THR A 177 15.94 -4.53 7.78
N ALA A 178 15.69 -5.80 7.99
CA ALA A 178 15.65 -6.82 6.94
C ALA A 178 14.27 -7.49 6.98
N ASP A 179 13.57 -7.47 5.84
CA ASP A 179 12.28 -8.12 5.71
C ASP A 179 12.41 -9.30 4.74
N ALA A 180 11.65 -10.37 4.99
CA ALA A 180 11.45 -11.49 4.08
C ALA A 180 9.95 -11.70 3.93
N VAL A 181 9.43 -11.53 2.71
CA VAL A 181 7.99 -11.65 2.43
C VAL A 181 7.77 -12.70 1.37
N TYR A 182 6.91 -13.66 1.65
CA TYR A 182 6.46 -14.68 0.72
C TYR A 182 4.97 -14.51 0.45
N GLN A 183 4.61 -14.44 -0.83
CA GLN A 183 3.23 -14.38 -1.28
C GLN A 183 2.93 -15.60 -2.15
N ASN A 184 1.75 -16.18 -1.96
CA ASN A 184 1.24 -17.31 -2.74
C ASN A 184 -0.25 -17.12 -3.04
N GLY A 185 -0.66 -17.52 -4.24
CA GLY A 185 -2.03 -17.43 -4.73
C GLY A 185 -2.16 -16.52 -5.94
N TYR A 186 -3.29 -15.81 -6.06
CA TYR A 186 -3.52 -14.90 -7.17
C TYR A 186 -2.83 -13.55 -6.94
N LEU A 187 -1.82 -13.25 -7.75
CA LEU A 187 -0.97 -12.05 -7.60
C LEU A 187 -1.15 -11.00 -8.72
N GLY A 188 -2.03 -11.27 -9.67
CA GLY A 188 -2.42 -10.35 -10.73
C GLY A 188 -3.59 -9.44 -10.37
N LEU A 189 -3.94 -8.53 -11.29
CA LEU A 189 -5.12 -7.66 -11.23
C LEU A 189 -6.15 -8.15 -12.25
N PRO A 190 -7.32 -8.65 -11.86
CA PRO A 190 -8.28 -9.29 -12.76
C PRO A 190 -8.85 -8.34 -13.82
N PHE A 191 -8.89 -7.04 -13.55
CA PHE A 191 -9.38 -6.02 -14.47
C PHE A 191 -8.30 -5.45 -15.40
N HIS A 192 -7.01 -5.88 -15.25
CA HIS A 192 -5.92 -5.32 -16.03
C HIS A 192 -5.78 -6.01 -17.39
N ARG A 193 -6.00 -5.23 -18.46
CA ARG A 193 -5.91 -5.71 -19.86
C ARG A 193 -4.48 -5.70 -20.36
N VAL A 194 -4.08 -6.74 -21.05
CA VAL A 194 -2.83 -6.82 -21.81
C VAL A 194 -3.18 -7.00 -23.27
N TYR A 195 -2.74 -6.08 -24.11
CA TYR A 195 -2.89 -6.11 -25.56
C TYR A 195 -1.64 -6.70 -26.17
N PHE A 196 -1.80 -7.75 -26.95
CA PHE A 196 -0.71 -8.44 -27.63
C PHE A 196 -0.37 -7.80 -28.98
N ASN A 197 0.76 -8.22 -29.57
CA ASN A 197 1.24 -7.74 -30.86
C ASN A 197 0.32 -8.14 -32.04
N ASP A 198 -0.49 -9.19 -31.89
CA ASP A 198 -1.50 -9.66 -32.84
C ASP A 198 -2.86 -8.96 -32.69
N ASN A 199 -2.96 -7.91 -31.86
CA ASN A 199 -4.18 -7.19 -31.48
C ASN A 199 -5.17 -7.99 -30.63
N SER A 200 -4.86 -9.20 -30.21
CA SER A 200 -5.66 -9.89 -29.21
C SER A 200 -5.48 -9.26 -27.82
N VAL A 201 -6.43 -9.51 -26.92
CA VAL A 201 -6.42 -9.00 -25.56
C VAL A 201 -6.67 -10.12 -24.55
N ALA A 202 -6.02 -10.05 -23.41
CA ALA A 202 -6.27 -10.96 -22.29
C ALA A 202 -6.12 -10.20 -20.95
N VAL A 203 -6.61 -10.82 -19.87
CA VAL A 203 -6.29 -10.39 -18.51
C VAL A 203 -4.83 -10.73 -18.21
N GLU A 204 -4.13 -9.88 -17.45
CA GLU A 204 -2.75 -10.16 -17.07
C GLU A 204 -2.62 -11.53 -16.37
N ASN A 205 -1.54 -12.21 -16.66
CA ASN A 205 -1.20 -13.50 -16.07
C ASN A 205 0.19 -13.43 -15.43
N LEU A 206 0.24 -13.60 -14.12
CA LEU A 206 1.48 -13.52 -13.33
C LEU A 206 1.67 -14.83 -12.53
N PRO A 207 2.93 -15.19 -12.18
CA PRO A 207 3.17 -16.37 -11.35
C PRO A 207 2.44 -16.29 -10.02
N SER A 208 1.99 -17.42 -9.52
CA SER A 208 1.24 -17.54 -8.27
C SER A 208 2.10 -17.40 -7.01
N ASN A 209 3.40 -17.21 -7.13
CA ASN A 209 4.30 -17.03 -6.00
C ASN A 209 5.29 -15.89 -6.23
N ARG A 210 5.65 -15.21 -5.13
CA ARG A 210 6.61 -14.12 -5.14
C ARG A 210 7.31 -14.03 -3.79
N PHE A 211 8.64 -14.15 -3.78
CA PHE A 211 9.45 -13.86 -2.60
C PHE A 211 10.09 -12.49 -2.73
N LYS A 212 10.04 -11.68 -1.66
CA LYS A 212 10.52 -10.30 -1.62
C LYS A 212 11.50 -10.13 -0.47
N LEU A 213 12.57 -9.38 -0.71
CA LEU A 213 13.64 -9.10 0.25
C LEU A 213 13.93 -7.58 0.30
N PRO A 214 13.17 -6.79 1.07
CA PRO A 214 13.51 -5.41 1.39
C PRO A 214 14.60 -5.36 2.48
N LEU A 215 15.64 -4.55 2.26
CA LEU A 215 16.67 -4.22 3.22
C LEU A 215 16.69 -2.72 3.42
N ALA A 216 16.69 -2.23 4.66
CA ALA A 216 16.60 -0.81 4.94
C ALA A 216 17.56 -0.35 6.02
N VAL A 217 18.02 0.88 5.90
CA VAL A 217 18.80 1.61 6.90
C VAL A 217 18.11 2.93 7.19
N ARG A 218 17.97 3.25 8.46
CA ARG A 218 17.46 4.54 8.93
C ARG A 218 18.50 5.20 9.84
N GLY A 219 18.76 6.49 9.60
CA GLY A 219 19.60 7.32 10.44
C GLY A 219 18.82 8.52 10.97
N SER A 220 19.04 8.89 12.23
CA SER A 220 18.57 10.15 12.82
C SER A 220 19.76 10.85 13.43
N PHE A 221 20.00 12.09 12.99
CA PHE A 221 21.13 12.92 13.41
C PHE A 221 20.59 14.20 14.02
N PHE A 222 20.89 14.44 15.30
CA PHE A 222 20.47 15.61 16.04
C PHE A 222 21.59 16.64 16.00
N ILE A 223 21.34 17.80 15.35
CA ILE A 223 22.30 18.89 15.21
C ILE A 223 21.85 20.05 16.09
N GLY A 224 22.52 20.20 17.22
CA GLY A 224 22.07 21.12 18.26
C GLY A 224 20.65 20.80 18.71
N ASP A 225 19.93 21.83 19.20
CA ASP A 225 18.59 21.67 19.75
C ASP A 225 17.47 21.88 18.72
N ARG A 226 17.81 22.32 17.51
CA ARG A 226 16.84 22.80 16.52
C ARG A 226 16.70 21.89 15.29
N PHE A 227 17.75 21.23 14.85
CA PHE A 227 17.75 20.48 13.60
C PHE A 227 17.82 18.98 13.83
N ILE A 228 16.98 18.24 13.14
CA ILE A 228 17.03 16.79 13.13
C ILE A 228 17.10 16.37 11.66
N ILE A 229 18.14 15.65 11.26
CA ILE A 229 18.23 15.06 9.93
C ILE A 229 17.79 13.60 10.06
N ARG A 230 16.75 13.22 9.36
CA ARG A 230 16.25 11.85 9.26
C ARG A 230 16.50 11.35 7.85
N SER A 231 17.36 10.36 7.73
CA SER A 231 17.67 9.70 6.47
C SER A 231 17.11 8.28 6.48
N PHE A 232 16.65 7.82 5.33
CA PHE A 232 16.19 6.46 5.13
C PHE A 232 16.61 6.00 3.74
N TYR A 233 17.23 4.81 3.67
CA TYR A 233 17.53 4.14 2.43
C TYR A 233 16.94 2.73 2.47
N ARG A 234 16.33 2.28 1.36
CA ARG A 234 15.84 0.92 1.19
C ARG A 234 16.24 0.39 -0.18
N PHE A 235 16.90 -0.75 -0.16
CA PHE A 235 17.06 -1.63 -1.30
C PHE A 235 15.97 -2.69 -1.28
N TYR A 236 15.38 -3.00 -2.43
CA TYR A 236 14.38 -4.03 -2.59
C TYR A 236 14.75 -4.95 -3.75
N TYR A 237 14.54 -6.23 -3.56
CA TYR A 237 14.69 -7.28 -4.56
C TYR A 237 13.57 -8.30 -4.43
N ASP A 238 13.12 -8.91 -5.56
CA ASP A 238 12.19 -10.02 -5.55
C ASP A 238 12.44 -11.04 -6.69
N THR A 239 11.73 -12.17 -6.60
CA THR A 239 11.86 -13.29 -7.56
C THR A 239 11.29 -13.00 -8.95
N TRP A 240 10.53 -11.90 -9.11
CA TRP A 240 10.10 -11.41 -10.42
C TRP A 240 11.15 -10.50 -11.06
N ASN A 241 12.33 -10.40 -10.43
CA ASN A 241 13.48 -9.59 -10.84
C ASN A 241 13.26 -8.08 -10.70
N LEU A 242 12.28 -7.64 -9.90
CA LEU A 242 12.18 -6.24 -9.53
C LEU A 242 13.31 -5.90 -8.57
N LYS A 243 14.06 -4.85 -8.90
CA LYS A 243 15.05 -4.21 -8.03
C LYS A 243 14.68 -2.75 -7.89
N SER A 244 14.67 -2.24 -6.67
CA SER A 244 14.41 -0.83 -6.47
C SER A 244 15.23 -0.22 -5.35
N ASN A 245 15.45 1.09 -5.46
CA ASN A 245 16.13 1.91 -4.47
C ASN A 245 15.19 3.03 -4.04
N THR A 246 15.05 3.21 -2.73
CA THR A 246 14.33 4.33 -2.14
C THR A 246 15.28 5.11 -1.26
N PHE A 247 15.42 6.39 -1.49
CA PHE A 247 16.10 7.30 -0.59
C PHE A 247 15.10 8.36 -0.09
N ASN A 248 15.06 8.61 1.21
CA ASN A 248 14.21 9.61 1.81
C ASN A 248 15.03 10.45 2.80
N LEU A 249 14.90 11.76 2.70
CA LEU A 249 15.50 12.73 3.61
C LEU A 249 14.39 13.64 4.14
N GLU A 250 14.34 13.80 5.45
CA GLU A 250 13.44 14.72 6.12
C GLU A 250 14.22 15.50 7.17
N THR A 251 14.05 16.82 7.23
CA THR A 251 14.76 17.66 8.16
C THR A 251 13.78 18.46 9.04
N PRO A 252 13.27 17.88 10.14
CA PRO A 252 12.49 18.64 11.11
C PRO A 252 13.32 19.78 11.73
N ILE A 253 12.81 20.99 11.59
CA ILE A 253 13.40 22.23 12.10
C ILE A 253 12.47 22.79 13.16
N LYS A 254 12.92 22.87 14.40
CA LYS A 254 12.18 23.51 15.50
C LYS A 254 12.29 25.01 15.37
N ILE A 255 11.22 25.67 14.95
CA ILE A 255 11.14 27.14 14.86
C ILE A 255 10.93 27.73 16.25
N THR A 256 10.00 27.10 17.02
CA THR A 256 9.75 27.40 18.44
C THR A 256 9.64 26.07 19.20
N PRO A 257 9.55 26.08 20.55
CA PRO A 257 9.29 24.82 21.28
C PRO A 257 8.02 24.09 20.86
N PHE A 258 7.08 24.77 20.21
CA PHE A 258 5.76 24.23 19.85
C PHE A 258 5.51 24.12 18.37
N VAL A 259 6.33 24.77 17.54
CA VAL A 259 6.19 24.81 16.07
C VAL A 259 7.42 24.21 15.43
N SER A 260 7.23 23.27 14.53
CA SER A 260 8.29 22.74 13.68
C SER A 260 7.86 22.68 12.22
N VAL A 261 8.82 22.88 11.32
CA VAL A 261 8.67 22.72 9.88
C VAL A 261 9.58 21.60 9.43
N SER A 262 9.06 20.70 8.61
CA SER A 262 9.77 19.49 8.18
C SER A 262 9.77 19.38 6.66
N PRO A 263 10.73 20.04 5.96
CA PRO A 263 10.93 19.77 4.55
C PRO A 263 11.37 18.33 4.35
N PHE A 264 10.91 17.71 3.27
CA PHE A 264 11.26 16.35 2.93
C PHE A 264 11.43 16.15 1.43
N TYR A 265 12.24 15.15 1.08
CA TYR A 265 12.46 14.70 -0.27
C TYR A 265 12.57 13.20 -0.29
N ARG A 266 11.87 12.54 -1.25
CA ARG A 266 12.00 11.10 -1.52
C ARG A 266 12.35 10.90 -2.99
N PHE A 267 13.39 10.14 -3.20
CA PHE A 267 13.76 9.58 -4.49
C PHE A 267 13.41 8.11 -4.53
N TYR A 268 12.83 7.64 -5.64
CA TYR A 268 12.57 6.24 -5.89
C TYR A 268 12.92 5.89 -7.32
N GLN A 269 13.58 4.75 -7.49
CA GLN A 269 13.93 4.18 -8.79
C GLN A 269 13.70 2.68 -8.77
N GLN A 270 13.08 2.13 -9.83
CA GLN A 270 12.98 0.69 -10.05
C GLN A 270 13.32 0.33 -11.50
N ASN A 271 13.79 -0.91 -11.71
CA ASN A 271 13.71 -1.56 -13.01
C ASN A 271 12.30 -2.18 -13.19
N GLY A 272 11.95 -2.62 -14.39
CA GLY A 272 10.73 -3.42 -14.59
C GLY A 272 10.93 -4.86 -14.11
N ILE A 273 9.82 -5.55 -13.80
CA ILE A 273 9.81 -7.01 -13.63
C ILE A 273 10.06 -7.70 -14.98
N LYS A 274 10.49 -8.96 -14.95
CA LYS A 274 10.78 -9.72 -16.17
C LYS A 274 9.54 -10.08 -17.01
N TYR A 275 8.34 -9.90 -16.47
CA TYR A 275 7.07 -10.19 -17.15
C TYR A 275 6.38 -8.92 -17.69
N PHE A 276 7.02 -7.75 -17.57
CA PHE A 276 6.47 -6.48 -18.03
C PHE A 276 6.89 -6.19 -19.46
N ALA A 277 5.92 -5.84 -20.30
CA ALA A 277 6.17 -5.15 -21.58
C ALA A 277 5.10 -4.06 -21.80
N PRO A 278 5.44 -2.99 -22.55
CA PRO A 278 4.49 -1.94 -22.92
C PRO A 278 3.36 -2.47 -23.83
N TYR A 279 2.39 -1.59 -24.11
CA TYR A 279 1.26 -1.84 -24.99
C TYR A 279 1.66 -2.46 -26.32
N LYS A 280 1.03 -3.59 -26.69
CA LYS A 280 1.22 -4.36 -27.95
C LYS A 280 2.63 -4.91 -28.19
N ILE A 281 3.43 -5.11 -27.16
CA ILE A 281 4.76 -5.73 -27.30
C ILE A 281 4.74 -7.20 -26.91
N HIS A 282 3.87 -7.62 -25.99
CA HIS A 282 3.75 -9.02 -25.61
C HIS A 282 3.37 -9.94 -26.78
N SER A 283 3.95 -11.14 -26.80
CA SER A 283 3.55 -12.22 -27.67
C SER A 283 2.55 -13.14 -26.97
N LYS A 284 1.56 -13.64 -27.72
CA LYS A 284 0.54 -14.58 -27.20
C LYS A 284 1.13 -15.91 -26.70
N ASN A 285 2.37 -16.24 -27.10
CA ASN A 285 3.07 -17.43 -26.66
C ASN A 285 3.72 -17.30 -25.27
N GLU A 286 3.73 -16.11 -24.69
CA GLU A 286 4.26 -15.89 -23.36
C GLU A 286 3.33 -16.46 -22.29
N GLN A 287 3.89 -17.23 -21.35
CA GLN A 287 3.11 -17.81 -20.25
C GLN A 287 2.69 -16.76 -19.23
N TYR A 288 3.59 -15.80 -18.91
CA TYR A 288 3.37 -14.75 -17.94
C TYR A 288 3.61 -13.40 -18.58
N PHE A 289 2.64 -12.48 -18.40
CA PHE A 289 2.66 -11.19 -19.06
C PHE A 289 1.86 -10.16 -18.25
N THR A 290 2.32 -8.92 -18.27
CA THR A 290 1.60 -7.76 -17.75
C THR A 290 2.03 -6.48 -18.45
N SER A 291 1.10 -5.56 -18.66
CA SER A 291 1.36 -4.19 -19.10
C SER A 291 1.10 -3.17 -17.97
N ASN A 292 1.13 -3.61 -16.71
CA ASN A 292 0.99 -2.73 -15.56
C ASN A 292 2.27 -1.88 -15.39
N TYR A 293 2.19 -0.60 -15.72
CA TYR A 293 3.31 0.35 -15.66
C TYR A 293 3.86 0.55 -14.25
N ASP A 294 3.11 0.19 -13.18
CA ASP A 294 3.63 0.21 -11.82
C ASP A 294 4.64 -0.93 -11.56
N LEU A 295 4.60 -1.97 -12.38
CA LEU A 295 5.59 -3.05 -12.39
C LEU A 295 6.70 -2.83 -13.43
N GLY A 296 6.59 -1.77 -14.24
CA GLY A 296 7.57 -1.36 -15.23
C GLY A 296 8.75 -0.58 -14.63
N LYS A 297 9.65 -0.13 -15.49
CA LYS A 297 10.80 0.71 -15.11
C LYS A 297 10.35 2.15 -14.98
N PHE A 298 10.60 2.78 -13.83
CA PHE A 298 10.39 4.22 -13.64
C PHE A 298 11.26 4.81 -12.53
N ILE A 299 11.29 6.14 -12.53
CA ILE A 299 11.87 6.98 -11.48
C ILE A 299 10.78 7.91 -10.96
N SER A 300 10.74 8.14 -9.65
CA SER A 300 9.85 9.12 -9.07
C SER A 300 10.51 9.98 -8.01
N HIS A 301 9.98 11.19 -7.87
CA HIS A 301 10.38 12.20 -6.91
C HIS A 301 9.17 12.63 -6.10
N PHE A 302 9.33 12.79 -4.80
CA PHE A 302 8.30 13.31 -3.91
C PHE A 302 8.95 14.36 -3.01
N VAL A 303 8.57 15.62 -3.19
CA VAL A 303 9.11 16.75 -2.45
C VAL A 303 8.00 17.49 -1.76
N GLY A 304 8.25 17.96 -0.56
CA GLY A 304 7.24 18.71 0.19
C GLY A 304 7.73 19.20 1.54
N ALA A 305 6.79 19.68 2.33
CA ALA A 305 7.03 20.12 3.70
C ALA A 305 5.82 19.83 4.60
N GLY A 306 6.10 19.63 5.88
CA GLY A 306 5.10 19.54 6.94
C GLY A 306 5.24 20.68 7.93
N ILE A 307 4.12 21.18 8.46
CA ILE A 307 4.07 22.12 9.58
C ILE A 307 3.36 21.42 10.73
N ARG A 308 4.03 21.34 11.86
CA ARG A 308 3.52 20.71 13.08
C ARG A 308 3.41 21.75 14.18
N LEU A 309 2.24 21.78 14.83
CA LEU A 309 1.93 22.61 16.01
C LEU A 309 1.57 21.69 17.17
N ALA A 310 2.26 21.83 18.31
CA ALA A 310 2.06 21.01 19.50
C ALA A 310 2.24 21.86 20.78
N PRO A 311 1.33 22.80 21.09
CA PRO A 311 1.42 23.69 22.28
C PRO A 311 1.15 22.89 23.56
N PRO A 312 1.73 23.30 24.71
CA PRO A 312 1.63 22.58 25.97
C PRO A 312 0.20 22.51 26.54
N ASN A 313 -0.62 23.50 26.23
CA ASN A 313 -2.02 23.56 26.66
C ASN A 313 -3.00 22.91 25.68
N GLY A 314 -2.47 22.26 24.64
CA GLY A 314 -3.26 21.67 23.53
C GLY A 314 -3.65 22.71 22.47
N ILE A 315 -4.08 22.22 21.31
CA ILE A 315 -4.55 23.04 20.20
C ILE A 315 -5.87 23.72 20.61
N PHE A 316 -6.00 25.00 20.33
CA PHE A 316 -7.13 25.84 20.78
C PHE A 316 -7.40 25.78 22.29
N ASN A 317 -6.35 25.56 23.09
CA ASN A 317 -6.44 25.42 24.55
C ASN A 317 -7.25 24.18 25.00
N LEU A 318 -7.44 23.21 24.12
CA LEU A 318 -8.09 21.94 24.42
C LEU A 318 -7.04 20.91 24.85
N LYS A 319 -6.95 20.62 26.14
CA LYS A 319 -5.95 19.74 26.75
C LYS A 319 -5.93 18.31 26.14
N HIS A 320 -7.04 17.85 25.56
CA HIS A 320 -7.14 16.56 24.90
C HIS A 320 -6.64 16.57 23.46
N PHE A 321 -6.53 17.75 22.82
CA PHE A 321 -6.05 17.88 21.44
C PHE A 321 -4.62 18.42 21.42
N ASN A 322 -3.65 17.50 21.37
CA ASN A 322 -2.25 17.82 21.68
C ASN A 322 -1.43 18.27 20.47
N MET A 323 -1.80 17.86 19.26
CA MET A 323 -0.99 18.14 18.09
C MET A 323 -1.83 18.15 16.82
N ILE A 324 -1.51 19.09 15.94
CA ILE A 324 -1.93 19.11 14.54
C ILE A 324 -0.67 19.19 13.65
N GLU A 325 -0.64 18.38 12.61
CA GLU A 325 0.39 18.46 11.58
C GLU A 325 -0.28 18.41 10.20
N VAL A 326 0.01 19.41 9.38
CA VAL A 326 -0.39 19.48 7.97
C VAL A 326 0.84 19.27 7.12
N ARG A 327 0.78 18.36 6.18
CA ARG A 327 1.87 18.09 5.22
C ARG A 327 1.35 18.25 3.80
N TYR A 328 2.12 18.93 2.97
CA TYR A 328 1.89 19.04 1.54
C TYR A 328 3.09 18.45 0.81
N GLY A 329 2.83 17.69 -0.25
CA GLY A 329 3.86 17.14 -1.10
C GLY A 329 3.44 17.05 -2.57
N TYR A 330 4.41 17.24 -3.45
CA TYR A 330 4.26 17.12 -4.89
C TYR A 330 5.01 15.88 -5.37
N TYR A 331 4.27 14.94 -5.98
CA TYR A 331 4.77 13.69 -6.50
C TYR A 331 4.88 13.74 -8.01
N LEU A 332 6.02 13.30 -8.53
CA LEU A 332 6.34 13.22 -9.95
C LEU A 332 6.83 11.82 -10.28
N LYS A 333 6.32 11.25 -11.37
CA LYS A 333 6.77 9.97 -11.93
C LYS A 333 7.13 10.20 -13.40
N ASN A 334 8.29 9.73 -13.84
CA ASN A 334 8.80 10.00 -15.20
C ASN A 334 7.96 9.37 -16.33
N ILE A 335 6.98 8.53 -16.00
CA ILE A 335 6.00 7.95 -16.92
C ILE A 335 4.71 8.80 -17.02
N GLY A 336 4.80 10.11 -16.72
CA GLY A 336 3.73 11.08 -16.93
C GLY A 336 2.79 11.33 -15.75
N MET A 337 2.92 10.59 -14.63
CA MET A 337 2.06 10.77 -13.45
C MET A 337 2.54 11.93 -12.58
N LYS A 338 1.61 12.82 -12.19
CA LYS A 338 1.81 13.92 -11.25
C LYS A 338 0.69 13.91 -10.22
N ALA A 339 1.02 14.12 -8.94
CA ALA A 339 0.02 14.18 -7.89
C ALA A 339 0.38 15.22 -6.84
N GLN A 340 -0.64 15.88 -6.29
CA GLN A 340 -0.53 16.73 -5.12
C GLN A 340 -1.14 15.99 -3.93
N ILE A 341 -0.42 15.88 -2.83
CA ILE A 341 -0.83 15.10 -1.67
C ILE A 341 -0.85 16.02 -0.46
N VAL A 342 -2.01 16.14 0.16
CA VAL A 342 -2.18 16.82 1.45
C VAL A 342 -2.51 15.77 2.49
N SER A 343 -1.82 15.79 3.62
CA SER A 343 -2.14 14.93 4.76
C SER A 343 -2.28 15.74 6.04
N LEU A 344 -3.26 15.35 6.84
CA LEU A 344 -3.56 15.94 8.14
C LEU A 344 -3.38 14.87 9.22
N ASN A 345 -2.51 15.13 10.18
CA ASN A 345 -2.33 14.29 11.36
C ASN A 345 -2.81 15.03 12.62
N LEU A 346 -3.71 14.41 13.35
CA LEU A 346 -4.26 14.91 14.61
C LEU A 346 -3.87 13.94 15.71
N LYS A 347 -3.43 14.47 16.86
CA LYS A 347 -3.13 13.64 18.03
C LYS A 347 -3.96 14.12 19.21
N PHE A 348 -4.72 13.18 19.74
CA PHE A 348 -5.49 13.34 20.98
C PHE A 348 -4.81 12.56 22.12
N LYS A 349 -5.09 12.96 23.37
CA LYS A 349 -4.57 12.33 24.59
C LYS A 349 -5.69 11.64 25.35
#